data_9cea4ffadeec24c52953f961c0e898ee
#
_entry.id   9cea4ffadeec24c52953f961c0e898ee
#
_cell.length_a   1.000
_cell.length_b   1.000
_cell.length_c   1.000
_cell.angle_alpha   90.00
_cell.angle_beta   90.00
_cell.angle_gamma   90.00
#
_symmetry.space_group_name_H-M   'P 1'
#
loop_
_entity.id
_entity.type
_entity.pdbx_description
1 polymer ?
#
loop_
_entity_poly.entity_id
_entity_poly.type
_entity_poly.pdbx_seq_one_letter_code
_entity_poly.pdbx_strand_id
1 'polypeptide(L)'
;MNLTAIALNATLKPSNGESSSTDRMIELIGEALGKQGVTLGETIRLADHDIKPGVSSDEGEGDAWPAIRAKIIAADVLVFGTPIWMGQPSSVAKRVCERMDAFLSETDEQGRTPAYGKVVIVGLVGNEDGAHHSSAELFQALNDVGWTVAPAAACYWVGEAMNKKDFKDLAEVPKVITETISMAAANAAHLAKALAAANFPGQPG
;
A
#
# COMPACT_ATOMS: atom_id res chain seq x y z
N MET A 1 -9.25 -15.26 -14.49
CA MET A 1 -9.58 -13.94 -13.94
C MET A 1 -8.28 -13.14 -13.93
N ASN A 2 -8.24 -11.98 -14.57
CA ASN A 2 -7.04 -11.13 -14.59
C ASN A 2 -7.12 -10.22 -13.36
N LEU A 3 -6.30 -10.48 -12.34
CA LEU A 3 -6.22 -9.62 -11.16
C LEU A 3 -5.35 -8.40 -11.43
N THR A 4 -5.73 -7.29 -10.84
CA THR A 4 -5.04 -6.00 -10.97
C THR A 4 -4.53 -5.52 -9.62
N ALA A 5 -3.41 -4.82 -9.64
CA ALA A 5 -2.87 -4.10 -8.51
C ALA A 5 -2.69 -2.62 -8.83
N ILE A 6 -2.79 -1.78 -7.82
CA ILE A 6 -2.43 -0.37 -7.84
C ILE A 6 -1.43 -0.10 -6.74
N ALA A 7 -0.52 0.86 -6.94
CA ALA A 7 0.41 1.25 -5.90
C ALA A 7 0.21 2.70 -5.46
N LEU A 8 0.34 2.93 -4.17
CA LEU A 8 0.48 4.25 -3.56
C LEU A 8 1.93 4.43 -3.10
N ASN A 9 2.59 5.45 -3.59
CA ASN A 9 3.91 5.86 -3.14
C ASN A 9 3.79 7.07 -2.22
N ALA A 10 3.95 6.85 -0.92
CA ALA A 10 3.87 7.88 0.11
C ALA A 10 5.22 8.54 0.43
N THR A 11 6.17 8.57 -0.52
CA THR A 11 7.36 9.41 -0.39
C THR A 11 6.96 10.87 -0.23
N LEU A 12 7.73 11.64 0.57
CA LEU A 12 7.51 13.08 0.73
C LEU A 12 8.04 13.92 -0.44
N LYS A 13 8.77 13.28 -1.37
CA LYS A 13 9.37 13.96 -2.53
C LYS A 13 8.40 13.92 -3.70
N PRO A 14 8.03 15.06 -4.30
CA PRO A 14 7.25 15.07 -5.54
C PRO A 14 8.06 14.48 -6.70
N SER A 15 7.36 14.14 -7.79
CA SER A 15 7.98 13.66 -9.02
C SER A 15 8.73 14.81 -9.69
N ASN A 16 10.05 14.69 -9.76
CA ASN A 16 10.92 15.66 -10.42
C ASN A 16 11.85 14.97 -11.45
N GLY A 17 11.47 13.77 -11.87
CA GLY A 17 12.31 12.92 -12.72
C GLY A 17 13.24 11.99 -11.96
N GLU A 18 13.28 12.06 -10.62
CA GLU A 18 14.10 11.19 -9.78
C GLU A 18 13.25 10.09 -9.13
N SER A 19 13.75 8.86 -9.18
CA SER A 19 13.17 7.72 -8.48
C SER A 19 13.46 7.83 -6.97
N SER A 20 12.50 7.44 -6.13
CA SER A 20 12.68 7.29 -4.69
C SER A 20 12.99 5.83 -4.32
N SER A 21 13.51 5.60 -3.12
CA SER A 21 13.66 4.24 -2.59
C SER A 21 12.32 3.52 -2.47
N THR A 22 11.23 4.25 -2.23
CA THR A 22 9.87 3.71 -2.20
C THR A 22 9.43 3.24 -3.59
N ASP A 23 9.78 3.97 -4.67
CA ASP A 23 9.51 3.49 -6.04
C ASP A 23 10.18 2.14 -6.28
N ARG A 24 11.47 2.04 -5.92
CA ARG A 24 12.22 0.79 -6.10
C ARG A 24 11.61 -0.39 -5.34
N MET A 25 11.09 -0.18 -4.14
CA MET A 25 10.39 -1.22 -3.37
C MET A 25 9.08 -1.62 -4.07
N ILE A 26 8.30 -0.65 -4.51
CA ILE A 26 7.04 -0.87 -5.25
C ILE A 26 7.28 -1.63 -6.56
N GLU A 27 8.32 -1.27 -7.31
CA GLU A 27 8.70 -1.96 -8.55
C GLU A 27 8.99 -3.45 -8.30
N LEU A 28 9.80 -3.77 -7.29
CA LEU A 28 10.11 -5.15 -6.93
C LEU A 28 8.88 -5.95 -6.51
N ILE A 29 7.96 -5.34 -5.75
CA ILE A 29 6.68 -5.96 -5.37
C ILE A 29 5.83 -6.17 -6.63
N GLY A 30 5.75 -5.19 -7.52
CA GLY A 30 5.01 -5.26 -8.78
C GLY A 30 5.53 -6.37 -9.70
N GLU A 31 6.85 -6.48 -9.85
CA GLU A 31 7.49 -7.57 -10.61
C GLU A 31 7.14 -8.96 -10.03
N ALA A 32 7.16 -9.08 -8.70
CA ALA A 32 6.81 -10.32 -8.03
C ALA A 32 5.32 -10.66 -8.18
N LEU A 33 4.42 -9.68 -8.09
CA LEU A 33 2.99 -9.83 -8.35
C LEU A 33 2.74 -10.26 -9.81
N GLY A 34 3.46 -9.68 -10.76
CA GLY A 34 3.39 -10.07 -12.18
C GLY A 34 3.68 -11.55 -12.41
N LYS A 35 4.67 -12.11 -11.70
CA LYS A 35 4.99 -13.54 -11.73
C LYS A 35 3.86 -14.42 -11.18
N GLN A 36 2.95 -13.85 -10.39
CA GLN A 36 1.76 -14.53 -9.83
C GLN A 36 0.49 -14.27 -10.65
N GLY A 37 0.59 -13.56 -11.78
CA GLY A 37 -0.53 -13.23 -12.66
C GLY A 37 -1.40 -12.07 -12.16
N VAL A 38 -0.83 -11.19 -11.33
CA VAL A 38 -1.45 -9.93 -10.90
C VAL A 38 -0.71 -8.77 -11.59
N THR A 39 -1.40 -7.98 -12.39
CA THR A 39 -0.79 -6.87 -13.14
C THR A 39 -0.78 -5.61 -12.28
N LEU A 40 0.42 -5.10 -11.95
CA LEU A 40 0.54 -3.76 -11.39
C LEU A 40 0.29 -2.73 -12.51
N GLY A 41 -0.75 -1.92 -12.33
CA GLY A 41 -1.10 -0.82 -13.23
C GLY A 41 -0.35 0.46 -12.86
N GLU A 42 -1.09 1.46 -12.38
CA GLU A 42 -0.54 2.76 -12.01
C GLU A 42 0.15 2.73 -10.64
N THR A 43 1.25 3.47 -10.51
CA THR A 43 1.82 3.89 -9.22
C THR A 43 1.52 5.36 -9.02
N ILE A 44 0.71 5.68 -8.01
CA ILE A 44 0.34 7.05 -7.68
C ILE A 44 1.33 7.60 -6.65
N ARG A 45 2.12 8.60 -7.02
CA ARG A 45 2.98 9.32 -6.09
C ARG A 45 2.15 10.38 -5.38
N LEU A 46 1.83 10.13 -4.12
CA LEU A 46 0.88 10.95 -3.34
C LEU A 46 1.33 12.40 -3.15
N ALA A 47 2.64 12.64 -3.11
CA ALA A 47 3.21 14.00 -2.99
C ALA A 47 2.95 14.90 -4.22
N ASP A 48 2.51 14.34 -5.35
CA ASP A 48 2.15 15.10 -6.56
C ASP A 48 0.69 15.57 -6.54
N HIS A 49 -0.07 15.20 -5.51
CA HIS A 49 -1.51 15.45 -5.43
C HIS A 49 -1.86 16.25 -4.19
N ASP A 50 -2.76 17.21 -4.34
CA ASP A 50 -3.33 17.95 -3.20
C ASP A 50 -4.42 17.08 -2.53
N ILE A 51 -3.99 16.21 -1.63
CA ILE A 51 -4.89 15.42 -0.79
C ILE A 51 -5.16 16.21 0.47
N LYS A 52 -6.37 16.76 0.58
CA LYS A 52 -6.75 17.57 1.74
C LYS A 52 -6.79 16.74 3.03
N PRO A 53 -6.39 17.31 4.17
CA PRO A 53 -6.63 16.70 5.48
C PRO A 53 -8.14 16.49 5.70
N GLY A 54 -8.51 15.38 6.31
CA GLY A 54 -9.89 15.05 6.63
C GLY A 54 -10.14 13.56 6.76
N VAL A 55 -11.37 13.19 7.07
CA VAL A 55 -11.81 11.82 7.26
C VAL A 55 -13.02 11.46 6.39
N SER A 56 -13.39 12.35 5.45
CA SER A 56 -14.48 12.11 4.52
C SER A 56 -13.97 11.60 3.15
N SER A 57 -14.86 11.10 2.32
CA SER A 57 -14.51 10.64 0.97
C SER A 57 -14.18 11.79 0.01
N ASP A 58 -14.64 13.03 0.31
CA ASP A 58 -14.41 14.24 -0.46
C ASP A 58 -14.38 15.46 0.48
N GLU A 59 -13.27 16.20 0.51
CA GLU A 59 -13.11 17.42 1.30
C GLU A 59 -13.30 18.69 0.45
N GLY A 60 -13.99 18.58 -0.68
CA GLY A 60 -14.43 19.68 -1.51
C GLY A 60 -13.44 20.10 -2.60
N GLU A 61 -13.67 21.30 -3.13
CA GLU A 61 -12.98 21.81 -4.32
C GLU A 61 -11.46 21.68 -4.24
N GLY A 62 -10.84 21.07 -5.25
CA GLY A 62 -9.39 20.87 -5.36
C GLY A 62 -8.86 19.63 -4.62
N ASP A 63 -9.71 18.85 -3.94
CA ASP A 63 -9.27 17.61 -3.29
C ASP A 63 -9.00 16.51 -4.33
N ALA A 64 -7.76 16.03 -4.38
CA ALA A 64 -7.38 14.97 -5.30
C ALA A 64 -7.80 13.57 -4.83
N TRP A 65 -8.19 13.42 -3.58
CA TRP A 65 -8.48 12.11 -2.98
C TRP A 65 -9.62 11.33 -3.67
N PRO A 66 -10.77 11.94 -4.05
CA PRO A 66 -11.86 11.20 -4.69
C PRO A 66 -11.42 10.40 -5.93
N ALA A 67 -10.56 11.01 -6.77
CA ALA A 67 -10.03 10.35 -7.97
C ALA A 67 -9.05 9.22 -7.63
N ILE A 68 -8.18 9.42 -6.65
CA ILE A 68 -7.24 8.40 -6.16
C ILE A 68 -8.02 7.24 -5.53
N ARG A 69 -8.98 7.54 -4.68
CA ARG A 69 -9.87 6.57 -4.03
C ARG A 69 -10.57 5.66 -5.04
N ALA A 70 -11.15 6.24 -6.09
CA ALA A 70 -11.83 5.47 -7.12
C ALA A 70 -10.91 4.43 -7.78
N LYS A 71 -9.66 4.80 -8.05
CA LYS A 71 -8.65 3.89 -8.61
C LYS A 71 -8.26 2.78 -7.63
N ILE A 72 -8.11 3.09 -6.35
CA ILE A 72 -7.77 2.12 -5.31
C ILE A 72 -8.89 1.08 -5.18
N ILE A 73 -10.14 1.51 -5.16
CA ILE A 73 -11.30 0.62 -5.04
C ILE A 73 -11.47 -0.26 -6.28
N ALA A 74 -11.04 0.19 -7.45
CA ALA A 74 -11.13 -0.59 -8.68
C ALA A 74 -10.13 -1.74 -8.76
N ALA A 75 -9.04 -1.72 -7.99
CA ALA A 75 -8.00 -2.76 -8.00
C ALA A 75 -8.29 -3.88 -7.00
N ASP A 76 -7.74 -5.08 -7.25
CA ASP A 76 -7.85 -6.24 -6.36
C ASP A 76 -6.78 -6.25 -5.26
N VAL A 77 -5.61 -5.65 -5.56
CA VAL A 77 -4.47 -5.59 -4.64
C VAL A 77 -3.97 -4.15 -4.54
N LEU A 78 -3.78 -3.68 -3.32
CA LEU A 78 -3.10 -2.43 -3.01
C LEU A 78 -1.66 -2.71 -2.60
N VAL A 79 -0.70 -2.06 -3.24
CA VAL A 79 0.69 -1.97 -2.79
C VAL A 79 0.87 -0.60 -2.14
N PHE A 80 1.05 -0.56 -0.83
CA PHE A 80 1.20 0.69 -0.09
C PHE A 80 2.66 0.90 0.32
N GLY A 81 3.37 1.72 -0.44
CA GLY A 81 4.77 2.07 -0.21
C GLY A 81 4.94 3.33 0.63
N THR A 82 5.80 3.29 1.65
CA THR A 82 6.14 4.46 2.49
C THR A 82 7.61 4.46 2.91
N PRO A 83 8.27 5.62 2.97
CA PRO A 83 9.51 5.74 3.70
C PRO A 83 9.25 5.69 5.21
N ILE A 84 10.31 5.35 5.97
CA ILE A 84 10.33 5.45 7.43
C ILE A 84 10.92 6.82 7.80
N TRP A 85 10.23 7.58 8.62
CA TRP A 85 10.68 8.86 9.17
C TRP A 85 10.42 8.91 10.67
N MET A 86 11.47 9.10 11.46
CA MET A 86 11.37 9.11 12.93
C MET A 86 10.70 7.86 13.49
N GLY A 87 11.00 6.70 12.89
CA GLY A 87 10.39 5.42 13.24
C GLY A 87 8.94 5.21 12.79
N GLN A 88 8.37 6.13 12.01
CA GLN A 88 6.95 6.19 11.63
C GLN A 88 6.76 6.10 10.10
N PRO A 89 5.57 5.72 9.61
CA PRO A 89 5.20 5.99 8.23
C PRO A 89 5.23 7.49 7.93
N SER A 90 5.39 7.86 6.68
CA SER A 90 5.36 9.28 6.30
C SER A 90 4.02 9.94 6.65
N SER A 91 4.02 11.27 6.84
CA SER A 91 2.79 12.04 7.08
C SER A 91 1.78 11.91 5.94
N VAL A 92 2.25 11.71 4.71
CA VAL A 92 1.39 11.48 3.54
C VAL A 92 0.72 10.10 3.61
N ALA A 93 1.43 9.06 4.08
CA ALA A 93 0.84 7.75 4.33
C ALA A 93 -0.25 7.85 5.41
N LYS A 94 0.03 8.55 6.52
CA LYS A 94 -0.94 8.77 7.60
C LYS A 94 -2.18 9.50 7.10
N ARG A 95 -2.01 10.56 6.30
CA ARG A 95 -3.12 11.30 5.69
C ARG A 95 -4.03 10.40 4.86
N VAL A 96 -3.46 9.52 4.04
CA VAL A 96 -4.24 8.58 3.24
C VAL A 96 -5.01 7.58 4.10
N CYS A 97 -4.42 7.08 5.18
CA CYS A 97 -5.13 6.24 6.14
C CYS A 97 -6.31 6.99 6.77
N GLU A 98 -6.14 8.25 7.15
CA GLU A 98 -7.22 9.10 7.67
C GLU A 98 -8.33 9.31 6.64
N ARG A 99 -7.98 9.51 5.37
CA ARG A 99 -8.97 9.64 4.28
C ARG A 99 -9.71 8.33 3.99
N MET A 100 -9.11 7.18 4.26
CA MET A 100 -9.78 5.88 4.14
C MET A 100 -10.78 5.61 5.27
N ASP A 101 -10.77 6.37 6.37
CA ASP A 101 -11.75 6.25 7.46
C ASP A 101 -13.19 6.33 6.96
N ALA A 102 -13.45 7.14 5.92
CA ALA A 102 -14.73 7.23 5.26
C ALA A 102 -15.32 5.88 4.81
N PHE A 103 -14.48 4.88 4.53
CA PHE A 103 -14.93 3.54 4.12
C PHE A 103 -15.86 2.89 5.16
N LEU A 104 -15.66 3.19 6.45
CA LEU A 104 -16.46 2.64 7.54
C LEU A 104 -17.94 3.04 7.46
N SER A 105 -18.22 4.19 6.86
CA SER A 105 -19.61 4.67 6.64
C SER A 105 -20.19 4.34 5.26
N GLU A 106 -19.37 3.80 4.36
CA GLU A 106 -19.73 3.51 2.97
C GLU A 106 -19.86 2.00 2.75
N THR A 107 -20.87 1.40 3.33
CA THR A 107 -21.09 -0.05 3.25
C THR A 107 -22.10 -0.43 2.18
N ASP A 108 -21.93 -1.62 1.61
CA ASP A 108 -22.93 -2.24 0.74
C ASP A 108 -24.12 -2.82 1.57
N GLU A 109 -25.08 -3.44 0.88
CA GLU A 109 -26.26 -4.06 1.51
C GLU A 109 -25.90 -5.18 2.51
N GLN A 110 -24.70 -5.75 2.41
CA GLN A 110 -24.17 -6.76 3.33
C GLN A 110 -23.34 -6.16 4.45
N GLY A 111 -23.26 -4.83 4.57
CA GLY A 111 -22.43 -4.16 5.57
C GLY A 111 -20.93 -4.23 5.32
N ARG A 112 -20.50 -4.51 4.07
CA ARG A 112 -19.09 -4.59 3.70
C ARG A 112 -18.60 -3.24 3.21
N THR A 113 -17.44 -2.80 3.71
CA THR A 113 -16.78 -1.57 3.25
C THR A 113 -16.24 -1.74 1.81
N PRO A 114 -15.89 -0.65 1.10
CA PRO A 114 -15.34 -0.72 -0.26
C PRO A 114 -14.04 -1.53 -0.39
N ALA A 115 -13.32 -1.75 0.72
CA ALA A 115 -12.08 -2.53 0.74
C ALA A 115 -12.27 -4.03 0.99
N TYR A 116 -13.47 -4.48 1.33
CA TYR A 116 -13.74 -5.92 1.48
C TYR A 116 -13.47 -6.68 0.19
N GLY A 117 -12.84 -7.84 0.33
CA GLY A 117 -12.45 -8.67 -0.80
C GLY A 117 -11.16 -8.24 -1.49
N LYS A 118 -10.49 -7.20 -1.01
CA LYS A 118 -9.22 -6.69 -1.54
C LYS A 118 -8.07 -6.97 -0.59
N VAL A 119 -6.87 -7.09 -1.15
CA VAL A 119 -5.67 -7.47 -0.40
C VAL A 119 -4.67 -6.32 -0.38
N VAL A 120 -3.91 -6.18 0.69
CA VAL A 120 -2.86 -5.18 0.80
C VAL A 120 -1.50 -5.80 1.09
N ILE A 121 -0.46 -5.24 0.45
CA ILE A 121 0.97 -5.43 0.74
C ILE A 121 1.54 -4.06 1.09
N VAL A 122 2.34 -3.98 2.15
CA VAL A 122 3.06 -2.75 2.49
C VAL A 122 4.54 -2.87 2.16
N GLY A 123 5.11 -1.81 1.58
CA GLY A 123 6.52 -1.68 1.25
C GLY A 123 7.15 -0.54 2.05
N LEU A 124 8.17 -0.83 2.88
CA LEU A 124 8.79 0.17 3.74
C LEU A 124 10.29 0.27 3.47
N VAL A 125 10.80 1.48 3.45
CA VAL A 125 12.23 1.75 3.22
C VAL A 125 12.73 2.87 4.13
N GLY A 126 13.90 2.68 4.74
CA GLY A 126 14.52 3.71 5.57
C GLY A 126 15.95 3.39 5.94
N ASN A 127 16.71 4.43 6.32
CA ASN A 127 18.04 4.33 6.92
C ASN A 127 17.96 4.49 8.44
N GLU A 128 16.86 4.07 9.03
CA GLU A 128 16.58 4.11 10.45
C GLU A 128 15.65 2.98 10.84
N ASP A 129 15.63 2.60 12.10
CA ASP A 129 14.71 1.60 12.62
C ASP A 129 13.24 2.07 12.56
N GLY A 130 12.31 1.15 12.66
CA GLY A 130 10.87 1.45 12.67
C GLY A 130 10.05 0.67 11.66
N ALA A 131 10.63 -0.28 10.92
CA ALA A 131 9.88 -1.06 9.92
C ALA A 131 8.71 -1.83 10.54
N HIS A 132 8.92 -2.52 11.67
CA HIS A 132 7.86 -3.26 12.35
C HIS A 132 6.80 -2.35 12.95
N HIS A 133 7.21 -1.22 13.54
CA HIS A 133 6.26 -0.24 14.05
C HIS A 133 5.41 0.37 12.93
N SER A 134 6.06 0.84 11.86
CA SER A 134 5.36 1.43 10.71
C SER A 134 4.44 0.42 10.00
N SER A 135 4.85 -0.84 9.88
CA SER A 135 3.97 -1.87 9.30
C SER A 135 2.78 -2.18 10.20
N ALA A 136 2.97 -2.22 11.52
CA ALA A 136 1.88 -2.45 12.46
C ALA A 136 0.82 -1.33 12.40
N GLU A 137 1.23 -0.07 12.34
CA GLU A 137 0.31 1.06 12.19
C GLU A 137 -0.48 0.99 10.88
N LEU A 138 0.20 0.72 9.76
CA LEU A 138 -0.48 0.59 8.47
C LEU A 138 -1.42 -0.61 8.43
N PHE A 139 -1.00 -1.76 8.96
CA PHE A 139 -1.85 -2.94 8.99
C PHE A 139 -3.09 -2.74 9.85
N GLN A 140 -2.96 -2.10 11.01
CA GLN A 140 -4.11 -1.77 11.85
C GLN A 140 -5.07 -0.85 11.09
N ALA A 141 -4.59 0.28 10.58
CA ALA A 141 -5.43 1.25 9.89
C ALA A 141 -6.13 0.67 8.65
N LEU A 142 -5.39 -0.09 7.84
CA LEU A 142 -5.92 -0.68 6.61
C LEU A 142 -6.89 -1.83 6.89
N ASN A 143 -6.60 -2.67 7.89
CA ASN A 143 -7.49 -3.77 8.25
C ASN A 143 -8.80 -3.27 8.86
N ASP A 144 -8.77 -2.21 9.68
CA ASP A 144 -9.98 -1.61 10.27
C ASP A 144 -10.97 -1.13 9.20
N VAL A 145 -10.47 -0.61 8.08
CA VAL A 145 -11.32 -0.15 6.97
C VAL A 145 -11.63 -1.25 5.94
N GLY A 146 -11.23 -2.50 6.19
CA GLY A 146 -11.68 -3.69 5.45
C GLY A 146 -10.64 -4.33 4.52
N TRP A 147 -9.41 -3.82 4.41
CA TRP A 147 -8.36 -4.49 3.63
C TRP A 147 -7.93 -5.80 4.28
N THR A 148 -7.70 -6.82 3.45
CA THR A 148 -7.17 -8.10 3.91
C THR A 148 -5.64 -8.09 3.87
N VAL A 149 -5.00 -8.30 5.02
CA VAL A 149 -3.55 -8.41 5.14
C VAL A 149 -3.13 -9.86 4.93
N ALA A 150 -2.33 -10.12 3.90
CA ALA A 150 -1.80 -11.46 3.63
C ALA A 150 -0.68 -11.84 4.62
N PRO A 151 -0.41 -13.15 4.84
CA PRO A 151 0.81 -13.57 5.53
C PRO A 151 2.06 -13.00 4.83
N ALA A 152 3.02 -12.51 5.60
CA ALA A 152 4.27 -11.88 5.14
C ALA A 152 4.07 -10.61 4.29
N ALA A 153 2.95 -9.90 4.44
CA ALA A 153 2.61 -8.71 3.64
C ALA A 153 3.48 -7.47 3.92
N ALA A 154 4.39 -7.51 4.90
CA ALA A 154 5.35 -6.43 5.14
C ALA A 154 6.67 -6.71 4.41
N CYS A 155 6.90 -6.00 3.31
CA CYS A 155 8.16 -6.00 2.59
C CYS A 155 8.97 -4.77 3.01
N TYR A 156 10.13 -4.94 3.61
CA TYR A 156 10.88 -3.79 4.10
C TYR A 156 12.38 -3.93 3.93
N TRP A 157 13.03 -2.79 3.83
CA TRP A 157 14.48 -2.64 3.94
C TRP A 157 14.80 -1.54 4.94
N VAL A 158 15.65 -1.87 5.90
CA VAL A 158 16.24 -0.92 6.84
C VAL A 158 17.75 -0.91 6.61
N GLY A 159 18.26 0.23 6.20
CA GLY A 159 19.70 0.45 6.06
C GLY A 159 20.36 0.72 7.42
N GLU A 160 21.67 0.92 7.37
CA GLU A 160 22.41 1.36 8.54
C GLU A 160 22.05 2.81 8.87
N ALA A 161 21.72 3.06 10.14
CA ALA A 161 21.36 4.39 10.62
C ALA A 161 22.45 5.42 10.30
N MET A 162 22.05 6.60 9.84
CA MET A 162 22.96 7.70 9.43
C MET A 162 23.83 7.40 8.19
N ASN A 163 23.65 6.24 7.55
CA ASN A 163 24.33 5.95 6.28
C ASN A 163 23.72 6.79 5.15
N LYS A 164 24.57 7.13 4.16
CA LYS A 164 24.16 7.91 2.99
C LYS A 164 23.63 7.06 1.83
N LYS A 165 23.66 5.73 1.98
CA LYS A 165 23.26 4.81 0.92
C LYS A 165 21.78 4.48 1.05
N ASP A 166 20.99 4.93 0.10
CA ASP A 166 19.56 4.64 0.03
C ASP A 166 19.26 3.28 -0.62
N PHE A 167 18.08 2.73 -0.40
CA PHE A 167 17.67 1.44 -0.98
C PHE A 167 17.77 1.43 -2.50
N LYS A 168 17.39 2.53 -3.17
CA LYS A 168 17.47 2.68 -4.63
C LYS A 168 18.91 2.61 -5.16
N ASP A 169 19.91 2.92 -4.31
CA ASP A 169 21.33 2.99 -4.68
C ASP A 169 22.07 1.68 -4.41
N LEU A 170 21.36 0.65 -3.94
CA LEU A 170 21.95 -0.68 -3.77
C LEU A 170 22.27 -1.30 -5.13
N ALA A 171 23.53 -1.71 -5.32
CA ALA A 171 23.93 -2.43 -6.52
C ALA A 171 23.21 -3.79 -6.65
N GLU A 172 22.94 -4.42 -5.51
CA GLU A 172 22.21 -5.68 -5.40
C GLU A 172 21.25 -5.62 -4.21
N VAL A 173 20.02 -6.01 -4.42
CA VAL A 173 19.01 -6.11 -3.35
C VAL A 173 19.29 -7.37 -2.54
N PRO A 174 19.38 -7.28 -1.20
CA PRO A 174 19.63 -8.45 -0.36
C PRO A 174 18.62 -9.58 -0.62
N LYS A 175 19.12 -10.81 -0.72
CA LYS A 175 18.32 -11.99 -1.06
C LYS A 175 17.11 -12.18 -0.14
N VAL A 176 17.28 -11.95 1.17
CA VAL A 176 16.20 -12.04 2.14
C VAL A 176 15.01 -11.13 1.80
N ILE A 177 15.26 -9.95 1.22
CA ILE A 177 14.21 -9.01 0.82
C ILE A 177 13.47 -9.51 -0.40
N THR A 178 14.19 -9.98 -1.42
CA THR A 178 13.57 -10.52 -2.64
C THR A 178 12.79 -11.81 -2.36
N GLU A 179 13.23 -12.63 -1.43
CA GLU A 179 12.51 -13.83 -0.97
C GLU A 179 11.23 -13.44 -0.21
N THR A 180 11.30 -12.45 0.69
CA THR A 180 10.12 -11.94 1.41
C THR A 180 9.11 -11.34 0.43
N ILE A 181 9.54 -10.52 -0.52
CA ILE A 181 8.68 -9.94 -1.56
C ILE A 181 8.00 -11.04 -2.39
N SER A 182 8.75 -12.07 -2.78
CA SER A 182 8.20 -13.19 -3.54
C SER A 182 7.11 -13.94 -2.76
N MET A 183 7.32 -14.17 -1.46
CA MET A 183 6.35 -14.81 -0.58
C MET A 183 5.11 -13.92 -0.39
N ALA A 184 5.29 -12.63 -0.12
CA ALA A 184 4.19 -11.68 0.03
C ALA A 184 3.31 -11.63 -1.23
N ALA A 185 3.93 -11.53 -2.41
CA ALA A 185 3.23 -11.52 -3.68
C ALA A 185 2.46 -12.80 -3.95
N ALA A 186 3.04 -13.97 -3.66
CA ALA A 186 2.37 -15.25 -3.81
C ALA A 186 1.14 -15.38 -2.89
N ASN A 187 1.29 -14.99 -1.62
CA ASN A 187 0.21 -15.03 -0.64
C ASN A 187 -0.91 -14.03 -0.98
N ALA A 188 -0.55 -12.80 -1.39
CA ALA A 188 -1.52 -11.79 -1.78
C ALA A 188 -2.31 -12.20 -3.03
N ALA A 189 -1.63 -12.72 -4.04
CA ALA A 189 -2.29 -13.21 -5.25
C ALA A 189 -3.21 -14.40 -4.97
N HIS A 190 -2.82 -15.31 -4.06
CA HIS A 190 -3.67 -16.41 -3.63
C HIS A 190 -4.95 -15.91 -2.95
N LEU A 191 -4.79 -15.00 -1.98
CA LEU A 191 -5.93 -14.41 -1.26
C LEU A 191 -6.84 -13.62 -2.20
N ALA A 192 -6.29 -12.79 -3.07
CA ALA A 192 -7.08 -12.01 -4.02
C ALA A 192 -7.91 -12.91 -4.93
N LYS A 193 -7.35 -14.04 -5.41
CA LYS A 193 -8.10 -15.05 -6.18
C LYS A 193 -9.22 -15.69 -5.35
N ALA A 194 -8.94 -16.06 -4.12
CA ALA A 194 -9.92 -16.68 -3.23
C ALA A 194 -11.06 -15.72 -2.90
N LEU A 195 -10.75 -14.47 -2.57
CA LEU A 195 -11.74 -13.44 -2.24
C LEU A 195 -12.56 -13.00 -3.45
N ALA A 196 -11.97 -12.96 -4.64
CA ALA A 196 -12.72 -12.72 -5.88
C ALA A 196 -13.70 -13.84 -6.22
N ALA A 197 -13.41 -15.07 -5.81
CA ALA A 197 -14.32 -16.22 -5.96
C ALA A 197 -15.39 -16.27 -4.85
N ALA A 198 -15.03 -15.88 -3.62
CA ALA A 198 -15.91 -15.87 -2.45
C ALA A 198 -15.49 -14.77 -1.49
N ASN A 199 -16.17 -13.62 -1.54
CA ASN A 199 -15.91 -12.51 -0.63
C ASN A 199 -16.39 -12.83 0.79
N PHE A 200 -15.92 -12.05 1.76
CA PHE A 200 -16.40 -12.12 3.14
C PHE A 200 -17.92 -11.91 3.22
N PRO A 201 -18.61 -12.56 4.17
CA PRO A 201 -20.08 -12.52 4.27
C PRO A 201 -20.62 -11.14 4.66
N GLY A 202 -19.78 -10.25 5.18
CA GLY A 202 -20.24 -8.99 5.75
C GLY A 202 -20.79 -9.15 7.17
N GLN A 203 -21.59 -8.19 7.62
CA GLN A 203 -22.25 -8.27 8.93
C GLN A 203 -23.49 -9.17 8.81
N PRO A 204 -23.69 -10.15 9.70
CA PRO A 204 -24.95 -10.85 9.76
C PRO A 204 -26.06 -9.86 10.15
N GLY A 205 -27.13 -9.83 9.37
CA GLY A 205 -28.33 -9.03 9.64
C GLY A 205 -29.04 -9.46 10.92
#